data_f41834b47de7508668cad5c8244600c7
#
_entry.id   f41834b47de7508668cad5c8244600c7
#
_cell.length_a   1.000
_cell.length_b   1.000
_cell.length_c   1.000
_cell.angle_alpha   90.00
_cell.angle_beta   90.00
_cell.angle_gamma   90.00
#
_symmetry.space_group_name_H-M   'P 1'
#
loop_
_entity.id
_entity.type
_entity.pdbx_description
1 polymer ?
#
loop_
_entity_poly.entity_id
_entity_poly.type
_entity_poly.pdbx_seq_one_letter_code
_entity_poly.pdbx_strand_id
1 'polypeptide(L)'
;MKINKKILIPVLALTAFAAVGVGSTYAIFTSKANTNIAVTAGKVSVTATVENVKLYSGVYNEDTGVYDSVEQTTNFLNGGTVTVENGVVTLDKVTPMDKVEFDVKVKNASNVTAKYRTLITKLEDTGLFEGLSVKVNDVAFGGRDSYTDWAVIEPTTTDVATLHVVVELPEEAGNDYQDKSCSIKFAVEAVQGNAFVTNTVVVNNQSELATAIATVEEGTEIVLGPSETAYTVPSVSNKDITIVGTDTANTKVSRSEGVGVPGSSLTFKNVTMVGGTGNYIGFQHTSKENYEDCVFTGKSFFYAPMTIIKNCTFNQDVYDYHFWVYGVGTTKFEGCTLNNLGKAAKVYSEATEGVFNVEFKDCRFVSSENNHDKPAIAVNSLGATYNITVTNCTTTNYNCNDDSMATWYTTRMATASEAEKLLVGAEGQIDKVTATIDGKIY
;
A
#
# COMPACT_ATOMS: atom_id res chain seq x y z
N MET A 1 1.47 -42.92 31.69
CA MET A 1 0.39 -42.22 31.00
C MET A 1 1.02 -41.09 30.19
N LYS A 2 1.22 -41.29 28.89
CA LYS A 2 1.89 -40.32 28.02
C LYS A 2 0.84 -39.38 27.43
N ILE A 3 0.94 -38.08 27.73
CA ILE A 3 0.06 -37.05 27.18
C ILE A 3 0.69 -36.56 25.88
N ASN A 4 0.03 -36.82 24.77
CA ASN A 4 0.37 -36.27 23.46
C ASN A 4 0.05 -34.76 23.41
N LYS A 5 1.07 -33.92 23.28
CA LYS A 5 0.90 -32.50 22.98
C LYS A 5 0.55 -32.36 21.50
N LYS A 6 -0.70 -32.07 21.22
CA LYS A 6 -1.13 -31.52 19.91
C LYS A 6 -0.62 -30.10 19.81
N ILE A 7 0.22 -29.85 18.83
CA ILE A 7 0.70 -28.51 18.47
C ILE A 7 -0.49 -27.79 17.84
N LEU A 8 -0.98 -26.75 18.52
CA LEU A 8 -1.90 -25.77 17.94
C LEU A 8 -1.07 -24.86 17.05
N ILE A 9 -1.33 -24.90 15.77
CA ILE A 9 -0.84 -23.88 14.82
C ILE A 9 -1.71 -22.64 15.04
N PRO A 10 -1.13 -21.46 15.34
CA PRO A 10 -1.93 -20.25 15.45
C PRO A 10 -2.40 -19.85 14.07
N VAL A 11 -3.71 -19.77 13.91
CA VAL A 11 -4.36 -19.12 12.77
C VAL A 11 -3.98 -17.65 12.82
N LEU A 12 -3.20 -17.20 11.84
CA LEU A 12 -2.84 -15.80 11.69
C LEU A 12 -4.12 -15.01 11.42
N ALA A 13 -4.44 -14.12 12.32
CA ALA A 13 -5.57 -13.21 12.18
C ALA A 13 -5.29 -12.26 11.02
N LEU A 14 -6.17 -12.30 10.04
CA LEU A 14 -6.19 -11.37 8.93
C LEU A 14 -6.68 -10.02 9.45
N THR A 15 -5.85 -9.01 9.41
CA THR A 15 -6.24 -7.62 9.67
C THR A 15 -7.22 -7.17 8.60
N ALA A 16 -8.44 -6.88 9.00
CA ALA A 16 -9.43 -6.25 8.14
C ALA A 16 -9.01 -4.79 7.91
N PHE A 17 -8.75 -4.42 6.68
CA PHE A 17 -8.60 -3.01 6.29
C PHE A 17 -9.98 -2.36 6.35
N ALA A 18 -10.20 -1.51 7.34
CA ALA A 18 -11.37 -0.64 7.40
C ALA A 18 -11.03 0.66 6.67
N ALA A 19 -11.49 0.78 5.42
CA ALA A 19 -11.55 2.08 4.76
C ALA A 19 -12.70 2.86 5.39
N VAL A 20 -12.41 3.83 6.24
CA VAL A 20 -13.39 4.75 6.79
C VAL A 20 -13.60 5.88 5.79
N GLY A 21 -14.53 5.67 4.88
CA GLY A 21 -15.13 6.73 4.08
C GLY A 21 -16.41 7.23 4.73
N VAL A 22 -16.59 8.52 4.73
CA VAL A 22 -17.65 9.30 5.39
C VAL A 22 -19.05 8.70 5.20
N GLY A 23 -19.70 8.30 6.29
CA GLY A 23 -21.17 8.42 6.41
C GLY A 23 -22.04 7.23 6.02
N SER A 24 -21.52 6.02 5.84
CA SER A 24 -22.35 4.82 5.82
C SER A 24 -21.55 3.60 6.26
N THR A 25 -21.96 2.98 7.36
CA THR A 25 -21.42 1.70 7.84
C THR A 25 -21.79 0.58 6.87
N TYR A 26 -21.00 0.38 5.85
CA TYR A 26 -21.08 -0.84 5.06
C TYR A 26 -20.23 -1.91 5.76
N ALA A 27 -20.88 -2.91 6.34
CA ALA A 27 -20.18 -4.11 6.75
C ALA A 27 -19.66 -4.80 5.49
N ILE A 28 -18.36 -4.72 5.22
CA ILE A 28 -17.72 -5.46 4.13
C ILE A 28 -17.53 -6.89 4.64
N PHE A 29 -18.36 -7.79 4.16
CA PHE A 29 -18.20 -9.22 4.42
C PHE A 29 -17.33 -9.80 3.29
N THR A 30 -16.13 -10.25 3.63
CA THR A 30 -15.22 -10.95 2.71
C THR A 30 -15.25 -12.44 2.96
N SER A 31 -15.17 -13.21 1.89
CA SER A 31 -15.09 -14.67 1.94
C SER A 31 -13.86 -15.13 1.13
N LYS A 32 -13.06 -16.04 1.70
CA LYS A 32 -11.97 -16.72 1.00
C LYS A 32 -12.28 -18.21 0.89
N ALA A 33 -12.33 -18.73 -0.31
CA ALA A 33 -12.45 -20.15 -0.56
C ALA A 33 -11.14 -20.70 -1.16
N ASN A 34 -10.60 -21.72 -0.50
CA ASN A 34 -9.67 -22.66 -1.15
C ASN A 34 -10.50 -23.73 -1.82
N THR A 35 -10.04 -24.28 -2.93
CA THR A 35 -10.77 -25.35 -3.65
C THR A 35 -11.21 -26.45 -2.68
N ASN A 36 -12.52 -26.68 -2.61
CA ASN A 36 -13.25 -27.58 -1.68
C ASN A 36 -13.59 -27.05 -0.28
N ILE A 37 -13.40 -25.76 0.01
CA ILE A 37 -13.88 -25.18 1.27
C ILE A 37 -14.89 -24.10 0.96
N ALA A 38 -16.14 -24.26 1.38
CA ALA A 38 -17.12 -23.17 1.38
C ALA A 38 -16.78 -22.20 2.52
N VAL A 39 -16.49 -20.96 2.19
CA VAL A 39 -16.29 -19.90 3.17
C VAL A 39 -17.51 -18.99 3.14
N THR A 40 -18.16 -18.83 4.28
CA THR A 40 -19.32 -17.94 4.42
C THR A 40 -18.93 -16.76 5.28
N ALA A 41 -19.01 -15.56 4.72
CA ALA A 41 -18.84 -14.31 5.45
C ALA A 41 -20.14 -13.50 5.29
N GLY A 42 -20.92 -13.44 6.31
CA GLY A 42 -22.25 -12.82 6.24
C GLY A 42 -23.19 -13.55 5.29
N LYS A 43 -23.73 -12.85 4.29
CA LYS A 43 -24.65 -13.42 3.28
C LYS A 43 -23.95 -13.79 1.96
N VAL A 44 -22.65 -13.59 1.83
CA VAL A 44 -21.89 -13.96 0.64
C VAL A 44 -21.26 -15.33 0.84
N SER A 45 -21.47 -16.23 -0.11
CA SER A 45 -20.87 -17.56 -0.15
C SER A 45 -20.46 -17.88 -1.57
N VAL A 46 -19.18 -18.10 -1.79
CA VAL A 46 -18.65 -18.59 -3.05
C VAL A 46 -17.96 -19.92 -2.85
N THR A 47 -18.04 -20.78 -3.84
CA THR A 47 -17.27 -22.03 -3.90
C THR A 47 -16.39 -22.00 -5.13
N ALA A 48 -15.21 -22.59 -5.01
CA ALA A 48 -14.29 -22.77 -6.14
C ALA A 48 -13.89 -24.25 -6.24
N THR A 49 -13.92 -24.80 -7.43
CA THR A 49 -13.47 -26.19 -7.72
C THR A 49 -12.51 -26.16 -8.88
N VAL A 50 -11.54 -27.08 -8.87
CA VAL A 50 -10.63 -27.31 -10.00
C VAL A 50 -11.18 -28.46 -10.83
N GLU A 51 -11.23 -28.25 -12.15
CA GLU A 51 -11.71 -29.22 -13.11
C GLU A 51 -10.81 -29.22 -14.36
N ASN A 52 -10.97 -30.21 -15.22
CA ASN A 52 -10.35 -30.30 -16.55
C ASN A 52 -8.81 -30.20 -16.53
N VAL A 53 -8.15 -30.82 -15.55
CA VAL A 53 -6.69 -30.82 -15.48
C VAL A 53 -6.12 -31.58 -16.66
N LYS A 54 -5.25 -30.93 -17.44
CA LYS A 54 -4.54 -31.50 -18.58
C LYS A 54 -3.05 -31.19 -18.47
N LEU A 55 -2.24 -32.14 -18.88
CA LEU A 55 -0.79 -32.04 -18.90
C LEU A 55 -0.30 -32.10 -20.34
N TYR A 56 0.72 -31.33 -20.65
CA TYR A 56 1.37 -31.35 -21.96
C TYR A 56 2.88 -31.33 -21.80
N SER A 57 3.58 -32.04 -22.69
CA SER A 57 5.04 -31.97 -22.80
C SER A 57 5.45 -31.63 -24.23
N GLY A 58 6.56 -30.91 -24.38
CA GLY A 58 7.17 -30.67 -25.67
C GLY A 58 7.79 -31.94 -26.25
N VAL A 59 7.40 -32.31 -27.49
CA VAL A 59 7.99 -33.40 -28.24
C VAL A 59 8.59 -32.85 -29.53
N TYR A 60 9.91 -33.03 -29.71
CA TYR A 60 10.58 -32.54 -30.91
C TYR A 60 10.10 -33.30 -32.14
N ASN A 61 9.65 -32.56 -33.13
CA ASN A 61 9.18 -33.09 -34.42
C ASN A 61 10.30 -32.95 -35.47
N GLU A 62 10.90 -34.06 -35.85
CA GLU A 62 12.02 -34.08 -36.81
C GLU A 62 11.62 -33.60 -38.20
N ASP A 63 10.36 -33.77 -38.60
CA ASP A 63 9.88 -33.37 -39.91
C ASP A 63 9.71 -31.84 -40.05
N THR A 64 9.34 -31.18 -38.96
CA THR A 64 9.07 -29.72 -38.95
C THR A 64 10.20 -28.94 -38.31
N GLY A 65 11.07 -29.56 -37.52
CA GLY A 65 12.17 -28.92 -36.82
C GLY A 65 11.72 -28.07 -35.58
N VAL A 66 10.48 -28.26 -35.09
CA VAL A 66 9.92 -27.56 -33.92
C VAL A 66 9.37 -28.55 -32.93
N TYR A 67 9.10 -28.08 -31.69
CA TYR A 67 8.45 -28.88 -30.69
C TYR A 67 6.93 -28.82 -30.80
N ASP A 68 6.28 -29.98 -30.82
CA ASP A 68 4.84 -30.11 -30.71
C ASP A 68 4.41 -30.27 -29.24
N SER A 69 3.34 -29.62 -28.82
CA SER A 69 2.77 -29.78 -27.46
C SER A 69 1.86 -31.01 -27.46
N VAL A 70 2.27 -32.06 -26.75
CA VAL A 70 1.59 -33.37 -26.73
C VAL A 70 0.99 -33.63 -25.36
N GLU A 71 -0.33 -33.92 -25.34
CA GLU A 71 -1.06 -34.24 -24.10
C GLU A 71 -0.54 -35.50 -23.43
N GLN A 72 -0.34 -35.43 -22.11
CA GLN A 72 0.13 -36.52 -21.27
C GLN A 72 -0.99 -37.00 -20.34
N THR A 73 -0.94 -38.28 -19.93
CA THR A 73 -2.04 -38.89 -19.14
C THR A 73 -1.80 -38.88 -17.63
N THR A 74 -0.56 -38.90 -17.17
CA THR A 74 -0.24 -39.04 -15.74
C THR A 74 0.89 -38.15 -15.26
N ASN A 75 2.01 -38.11 -15.97
CA ASN A 75 3.17 -37.28 -15.66
C ASN A 75 3.72 -36.67 -16.95
N PHE A 76 4.58 -35.70 -16.84
CA PHE A 76 5.31 -35.16 -17.98
C PHE A 76 6.24 -36.20 -18.61
N LEU A 77 6.49 -36.06 -19.89
CA LEU A 77 7.23 -37.04 -20.69
C LEU A 77 8.63 -37.34 -20.13
N ASN A 78 9.32 -36.34 -19.60
CA ASN A 78 10.69 -36.45 -19.09
C ASN A 78 10.75 -36.79 -17.58
N GLY A 79 9.67 -37.29 -17.00
CA GLY A 79 9.59 -37.75 -15.62
C GLY A 79 9.28 -36.66 -14.59
N GLY A 80 9.07 -35.42 -15.02
CA GLY A 80 8.56 -34.39 -14.15
C GLY A 80 7.12 -34.69 -13.70
N THR A 81 6.78 -34.23 -12.51
CA THR A 81 5.47 -34.50 -11.91
C THR A 81 4.70 -33.22 -11.62
N VAL A 82 3.36 -33.34 -11.68
CA VAL A 82 2.46 -32.28 -11.25
C VAL A 82 1.34 -32.88 -10.40
N THR A 83 0.99 -32.17 -9.33
CA THR A 83 -0.23 -32.44 -8.58
C THR A 83 -1.07 -31.18 -8.52
N VAL A 84 -2.39 -31.36 -8.65
CA VAL A 84 -3.36 -30.25 -8.53
C VAL A 84 -4.38 -30.65 -7.48
N GLU A 85 -4.18 -30.19 -6.26
CA GLU A 85 -4.99 -30.55 -5.10
C GLU A 85 -5.36 -29.33 -4.26
N ASN A 86 -6.62 -29.19 -3.90
CA ASN A 86 -7.11 -28.12 -3.01
C ASN A 86 -6.68 -26.70 -3.45
N GLY A 87 -6.61 -26.45 -4.77
CA GLY A 87 -6.14 -25.19 -5.33
C GLY A 87 -4.66 -24.94 -5.25
N VAL A 88 -3.89 -25.95 -4.91
CA VAL A 88 -2.43 -25.91 -4.97
C VAL A 88 -1.96 -26.75 -6.15
N VAL A 89 -1.17 -26.14 -7.01
CA VAL A 89 -0.43 -26.79 -8.08
C VAL A 89 1.00 -26.97 -7.60
N THR A 90 1.45 -28.18 -7.51
CA THR A 90 2.86 -28.51 -7.18
C THR A 90 3.52 -29.09 -8.41
N LEU A 91 4.61 -28.49 -8.81
CA LEU A 91 5.45 -28.89 -9.95
C LEU A 91 6.82 -29.34 -9.44
N ASP A 92 7.28 -30.49 -9.90
CA ASP A 92 8.61 -31.03 -9.58
C ASP A 92 9.30 -31.54 -10.83
N LYS A 93 10.55 -31.15 -11.03
CA LYS A 93 11.43 -31.59 -12.15
C LYS A 93 10.82 -31.41 -13.53
N VAL A 94 10.11 -30.33 -13.74
CA VAL A 94 9.57 -29.98 -15.06
C VAL A 94 10.68 -29.58 -16.02
N THR A 95 10.45 -29.86 -17.29
CA THR A 95 11.37 -29.48 -18.39
C THR A 95 10.74 -28.41 -19.26
N PRO A 96 11.54 -27.64 -20.03
CA PRO A 96 10.98 -26.66 -20.96
C PRO A 96 9.86 -27.24 -21.84
N MET A 97 8.78 -26.48 -21.99
CA MET A 97 7.52 -26.84 -22.66
C MET A 97 6.63 -27.84 -21.90
N ASP A 98 6.96 -28.22 -20.68
CA ASP A 98 5.99 -28.87 -19.80
C ASP A 98 4.97 -27.83 -19.31
N LYS A 99 3.69 -28.19 -19.47
CA LYS A 99 2.57 -27.31 -19.20
C LYS A 99 1.43 -28.05 -18.50
N VAL A 100 0.84 -27.43 -17.49
CA VAL A 100 -0.44 -27.84 -16.91
C VAL A 100 -1.51 -26.79 -17.17
N GLU A 101 -2.65 -27.26 -17.65
CA GLU A 101 -3.86 -26.45 -17.85
C GLU A 101 -4.98 -26.98 -16.96
N PHE A 102 -5.77 -26.10 -16.39
CA PHE A 102 -6.96 -26.47 -15.62
C PHE A 102 -7.94 -25.31 -15.53
N ASP A 103 -9.19 -25.63 -15.20
CA ASP A 103 -10.24 -24.65 -14.95
C ASP A 103 -10.49 -24.50 -13.46
N VAL A 104 -10.57 -23.26 -12.98
CA VAL A 104 -11.14 -22.92 -11.67
C VAL A 104 -12.58 -22.49 -11.89
N LYS A 105 -13.53 -23.31 -11.43
CA LYS A 105 -14.96 -23.03 -11.51
C LYS A 105 -15.41 -22.29 -10.25
N VAL A 106 -15.82 -21.04 -10.40
CA VAL A 106 -16.29 -20.20 -9.30
C VAL A 106 -17.82 -20.12 -9.35
N LYS A 107 -18.47 -20.46 -8.25
CA LYS A 107 -19.94 -20.43 -8.12
C LYS A 107 -20.34 -19.53 -6.97
N ASN A 108 -21.30 -18.64 -7.22
CA ASN A 108 -21.94 -17.86 -6.18
C ASN A 108 -23.10 -18.69 -5.56
N ALA A 109 -22.85 -19.25 -4.39
CA ALA A 109 -23.84 -20.03 -3.63
C ALA A 109 -24.70 -19.17 -2.67
N SER A 110 -24.55 -17.85 -2.71
CA SER A 110 -25.36 -16.92 -1.95
C SER A 110 -26.64 -16.51 -2.69
N ASN A 111 -27.50 -15.76 -2.04
CA ASN A 111 -28.72 -15.20 -2.63
C ASN A 111 -28.58 -13.74 -3.08
N VAL A 112 -27.36 -13.23 -3.13
CA VAL A 112 -27.05 -11.86 -3.54
C VAL A 112 -25.90 -11.86 -4.53
N THR A 113 -25.89 -10.87 -5.42
CA THR A 113 -24.74 -10.65 -6.32
C THR A 113 -23.45 -10.53 -5.51
N ALA A 114 -22.38 -11.14 -6.01
CA ALA A 114 -21.04 -11.04 -5.45
C ALA A 114 -20.07 -10.46 -6.47
N LYS A 115 -18.99 -9.86 -6.00
CA LYS A 115 -17.77 -9.64 -6.75
C LYS A 115 -16.73 -10.64 -6.27
N TYR A 116 -15.96 -11.19 -7.19
CA TYR A 116 -14.89 -12.13 -6.86
C TYR A 116 -13.60 -11.79 -7.61
N ARG A 117 -12.48 -12.23 -7.08
CA ARG A 117 -11.18 -12.24 -7.74
C ARG A 117 -10.38 -13.47 -7.32
N THR A 118 -9.37 -13.83 -8.10
CA THR A 118 -8.45 -14.91 -7.77
C THR A 118 -7.15 -14.32 -7.23
N LEU A 119 -6.67 -14.90 -6.14
CA LEU A 119 -5.33 -14.66 -5.58
C LEU A 119 -4.44 -15.84 -5.97
N ILE A 120 -3.28 -15.54 -6.51
CA ILE A 120 -2.23 -16.49 -6.86
C ILE A 120 -1.05 -16.26 -5.92
N THR A 121 -0.73 -17.28 -5.13
CA THR A 121 0.32 -17.18 -4.10
C THR A 121 1.38 -18.27 -4.32
N LYS A 122 2.64 -17.89 -4.40
CA LYS A 122 3.76 -18.82 -4.33
C LYS A 122 3.90 -19.33 -2.90
N LEU A 123 3.88 -20.65 -2.70
CA LEU A 123 4.06 -21.28 -1.39
C LEU A 123 5.52 -21.73 -1.18
N GLU A 124 5.88 -22.89 -1.72
CA GLU A 124 7.22 -23.46 -1.64
C GLU A 124 7.89 -23.35 -3.00
N ASP A 125 9.17 -23.02 -3.02
CA ASP A 125 9.91 -22.83 -4.25
C ASP A 125 11.41 -23.04 -4.04
N THR A 126 12.00 -23.88 -4.87
CA THR A 126 13.45 -24.10 -4.93
C THR A 126 14.10 -23.27 -6.05
N GLY A 127 13.39 -22.30 -6.62
CA GLY A 127 13.82 -21.42 -7.69
C GLY A 127 13.21 -21.77 -9.06
N LEU A 128 12.13 -22.58 -9.10
CA LEU A 128 11.41 -22.88 -10.35
C LEU A 128 10.47 -21.74 -10.75
N PHE A 129 9.87 -21.07 -9.78
CA PHE A 129 8.80 -20.11 -10.02
C PHE A 129 9.19 -18.95 -10.96
N GLU A 130 10.43 -18.49 -10.86
CA GLU A 130 10.95 -17.41 -11.69
C GLU A 130 11.04 -17.77 -13.19
N GLY A 131 11.11 -19.08 -13.49
CA GLY A 131 11.09 -19.58 -14.87
C GLY A 131 9.70 -19.84 -15.43
N LEU A 132 8.68 -19.89 -14.57
CA LEU A 132 7.33 -20.26 -15.00
C LEU A 132 6.58 -19.07 -15.61
N SER A 133 5.83 -19.35 -16.66
CA SER A 133 4.75 -18.53 -17.17
C SER A 133 3.45 -18.97 -16.51
N VAL A 134 2.80 -18.11 -15.76
CA VAL A 134 1.48 -18.34 -15.15
C VAL A 134 0.48 -17.41 -15.81
N LYS A 135 -0.61 -17.95 -16.36
CA LYS A 135 -1.68 -17.16 -16.98
C LYS A 135 -3.04 -17.56 -16.43
N VAL A 136 -3.92 -16.59 -16.31
CA VAL A 136 -5.34 -16.80 -16.00
C VAL A 136 -6.15 -16.05 -17.06
N ASN A 137 -7.00 -16.76 -17.83
CA ASN A 137 -7.72 -16.21 -18.97
C ASN A 137 -6.80 -15.44 -19.94
N ASP A 138 -5.64 -16.02 -20.28
CA ASP A 138 -4.59 -15.45 -21.14
C ASP A 138 -3.87 -14.21 -20.59
N VAL A 139 -4.23 -13.71 -19.40
CA VAL A 139 -3.51 -12.63 -18.73
C VAL A 139 -2.34 -13.23 -17.93
N ALA A 140 -1.12 -12.76 -18.22
CA ALA A 140 0.07 -13.22 -17.51
C ALA A 140 0.12 -12.68 -16.08
N PHE A 141 0.52 -13.54 -15.16
CA PHE A 141 0.76 -13.21 -13.76
C PHE A 141 2.24 -13.33 -13.46
N GLY A 142 2.82 -12.25 -12.96
CA GLY A 142 4.20 -12.20 -12.49
C GLY A 142 4.24 -11.92 -11.00
N GLY A 143 5.15 -12.60 -10.29
CA GLY A 143 5.42 -12.31 -8.89
C GLY A 143 4.73 -13.24 -7.87
N ARG A 144 5.02 -12.98 -6.59
CA ARG A 144 4.70 -13.88 -5.47
C ARG A 144 3.22 -13.96 -5.14
N ASP A 145 2.57 -12.81 -5.08
CA ASP A 145 1.16 -12.67 -4.72
C ASP A 145 0.52 -11.75 -5.76
N SER A 146 -0.28 -12.32 -6.62
CA SER A 146 -0.96 -11.59 -7.69
C SER A 146 -2.45 -11.82 -7.62
N TYR A 147 -3.21 -10.82 -8.06
CA TYR A 147 -4.67 -10.87 -8.08
C TYR A 147 -5.18 -10.69 -9.51
N THR A 148 -6.27 -11.37 -9.84
CA THR A 148 -7.08 -10.97 -11.00
C THR A 148 -7.88 -9.72 -10.67
N ASP A 149 -8.39 -9.04 -11.70
CA ASP A 149 -9.39 -7.99 -11.49
C ASP A 149 -10.66 -8.55 -10.86
N TRP A 150 -11.43 -7.65 -10.21
CA TRP A 150 -12.71 -8.00 -9.67
C TRP A 150 -13.73 -8.23 -10.77
N ALA A 151 -14.38 -9.39 -10.76
CA ALA A 151 -15.47 -9.74 -11.64
C ALA A 151 -16.78 -9.90 -10.88
N VAL A 152 -17.90 -9.63 -11.52
CA VAL A 152 -19.24 -9.80 -10.94
C VAL A 152 -19.73 -11.22 -11.20
N ILE A 153 -20.36 -11.83 -10.18
CA ILE A 153 -21.01 -13.13 -10.29
C ILE A 153 -22.38 -13.09 -9.63
N GLU A 154 -23.41 -13.35 -10.43
CA GLU A 154 -24.80 -13.35 -9.95
C GLU A 154 -25.12 -14.60 -9.13
N PRO A 155 -26.09 -14.52 -8.20
CA PRO A 155 -26.57 -15.68 -7.47
C PRO A 155 -27.26 -16.64 -8.42
N THR A 156 -26.75 -17.85 -8.48
CA THR A 156 -27.31 -18.87 -9.39
C THR A 156 -27.02 -20.27 -8.89
N THR A 157 -27.88 -21.21 -9.27
CA THR A 157 -27.65 -22.63 -9.03
C THR A 157 -26.92 -23.32 -10.20
N THR A 158 -26.89 -22.68 -11.36
CA THR A 158 -26.44 -23.29 -12.63
C THR A 158 -25.22 -22.59 -13.24
N ASP A 159 -25.14 -21.26 -13.14
CA ASP A 159 -24.07 -20.51 -13.79
C ASP A 159 -22.81 -20.52 -12.93
N VAL A 160 -21.71 -20.83 -13.58
CA VAL A 160 -20.39 -20.94 -12.97
C VAL A 160 -19.43 -20.10 -13.79
N ALA A 161 -18.74 -19.17 -13.15
CA ALA A 161 -17.65 -18.48 -13.81
C ALA A 161 -16.45 -19.42 -13.94
N THR A 162 -15.83 -19.44 -15.10
CA THR A 162 -14.67 -20.28 -15.38
C THR A 162 -13.44 -19.41 -15.55
N LEU A 163 -12.39 -19.72 -14.79
CA LEU A 163 -11.08 -19.14 -14.95
C LEU A 163 -10.17 -20.21 -15.53
N HIS A 164 -9.70 -20.03 -16.74
CA HIS A 164 -8.77 -20.94 -17.39
C HIS A 164 -7.35 -20.60 -16.93
N VAL A 165 -6.67 -21.57 -16.33
CA VAL A 165 -5.32 -21.41 -15.76
C VAL A 165 -4.33 -22.22 -16.58
N VAL A 166 -3.22 -21.58 -16.94
CA VAL A 166 -2.08 -22.21 -17.61
C VAL A 166 -0.82 -21.93 -16.79
N VAL A 167 -0.10 -22.99 -16.45
CA VAL A 167 1.22 -22.91 -15.81
C VAL A 167 2.21 -23.68 -16.68
N GLU A 168 3.22 -23.02 -17.21
CA GLU A 168 4.14 -23.54 -18.19
C GLU A 168 5.57 -23.15 -17.86
N LEU A 169 6.52 -24.06 -18.08
CA LEU A 169 7.93 -23.70 -18.21
C LEU A 169 8.21 -23.43 -19.70
N PRO A 170 8.39 -22.16 -20.12
CA PRO A 170 8.57 -21.82 -21.52
C PRO A 170 9.81 -22.48 -22.15
N GLU A 171 9.84 -22.61 -23.46
CA GLU A 171 10.96 -23.16 -24.22
C GLU A 171 12.27 -22.43 -23.93
N GLU A 172 12.22 -21.11 -23.75
CA GLU A 172 13.36 -20.22 -23.52
C GLU A 172 13.95 -20.34 -22.10
N ALA A 173 13.28 -21.02 -21.17
CA ALA A 173 13.71 -21.13 -19.78
C ALA A 173 15.06 -21.85 -19.60
N GLY A 174 15.45 -22.68 -20.58
CA GLY A 174 16.74 -23.38 -20.56
C GLY A 174 16.89 -24.37 -19.39
N ASN A 175 18.15 -24.70 -19.08
CA ASN A 175 18.48 -25.73 -18.08
C ASN A 175 18.60 -25.19 -16.65
N ASP A 176 18.47 -23.92 -16.42
CA ASP A 176 18.66 -23.28 -15.10
C ASP A 176 17.61 -23.70 -14.07
N TYR A 177 16.52 -24.30 -14.53
CA TYR A 177 15.39 -24.74 -13.71
C TYR A 177 15.32 -26.26 -13.51
N GLN A 178 16.32 -27.00 -13.99
CA GLN A 178 16.38 -28.45 -13.78
C GLN A 178 16.43 -28.81 -12.30
N ASP A 179 15.81 -29.93 -11.95
CA ASP A 179 15.71 -30.47 -10.57
C ASP A 179 15.11 -29.50 -9.54
N LYS A 180 14.39 -28.47 -10.00
CA LYS A 180 13.69 -27.52 -9.15
C LYS A 180 12.21 -27.83 -9.06
N SER A 181 11.60 -27.35 -7.97
CA SER A 181 10.18 -27.53 -7.68
C SER A 181 9.56 -26.23 -7.20
N CYS A 182 8.26 -26.09 -7.39
CA CYS A 182 7.47 -25.03 -6.73
C CYS A 182 6.04 -25.48 -6.48
N SER A 183 5.38 -24.79 -5.53
CA SER A 183 3.96 -24.92 -5.25
C SER A 183 3.29 -23.57 -5.37
N ILE A 184 2.23 -23.50 -6.15
CA ILE A 184 1.44 -22.28 -6.42
C ILE A 184 0.01 -22.53 -5.93
N LYS A 185 -0.50 -21.62 -5.10
CA LYS A 185 -1.87 -21.66 -4.59
C LYS A 185 -2.76 -20.70 -5.35
N PHE A 186 -3.89 -21.19 -5.82
CA PHE A 186 -4.97 -20.44 -6.39
C PHE A 186 -6.12 -20.38 -5.38
N ALA A 187 -6.48 -19.18 -4.93
CA ALA A 187 -7.57 -18.94 -4.00
C ALA A 187 -8.55 -17.93 -4.59
N VAL A 188 -9.83 -18.02 -4.22
CA VAL A 188 -10.85 -17.07 -4.64
C VAL A 188 -11.28 -16.22 -3.45
N GLU A 189 -11.25 -14.91 -3.63
CA GLU A 189 -11.83 -13.94 -2.69
C GLU A 189 -13.16 -13.43 -3.24
N ALA A 190 -14.13 -13.21 -2.38
CA ALA A 190 -15.40 -12.63 -2.78
C ALA A 190 -15.94 -11.65 -1.75
N VAL A 191 -16.63 -10.63 -2.25
CA VAL A 191 -17.34 -9.63 -1.47
C VAL A 191 -18.77 -9.45 -2.00
N GLN A 192 -19.64 -8.78 -1.25
CA GLN A 192 -20.98 -8.46 -1.72
C GLN A 192 -20.92 -7.55 -2.97
N GLY A 193 -21.81 -7.75 -3.94
CA GLY A 193 -21.79 -7.09 -5.24
C GLY A 193 -21.83 -5.57 -5.20
N ASN A 194 -22.44 -4.97 -4.18
CA ASN A 194 -22.47 -3.53 -3.95
C ASN A 194 -21.29 -3.01 -3.10
N ALA A 195 -20.36 -3.89 -2.67
CA ALA A 195 -19.17 -3.45 -1.98
C ALA A 195 -18.28 -2.64 -2.92
N PHE A 196 -17.70 -1.56 -2.41
CA PHE A 196 -16.63 -0.88 -3.11
C PHE A 196 -15.38 -1.76 -3.07
N VAL A 197 -14.79 -2.03 -4.21
CA VAL A 197 -13.57 -2.82 -4.36
C VAL A 197 -12.60 -2.09 -5.27
N THR A 198 -11.33 -2.26 -4.98
CA THR A 198 -10.24 -1.67 -5.74
C THR A 198 -9.46 -2.78 -6.44
N ASN A 199 -9.16 -2.60 -7.71
CA ASN A 199 -8.22 -3.46 -8.42
C ASN A 199 -6.83 -3.32 -7.82
N THR A 200 -6.04 -4.38 -7.86
CA THR A 200 -4.73 -4.43 -7.20
C THR A 200 -3.68 -5.03 -8.12
N VAL A 201 -2.56 -4.33 -8.25
CA VAL A 201 -1.37 -4.83 -8.94
C VAL A 201 -0.25 -4.96 -7.90
N VAL A 202 0.34 -6.15 -7.78
CA VAL A 202 1.49 -6.39 -6.87
C VAL A 202 2.79 -6.21 -7.64
N VAL A 203 3.72 -5.48 -7.06
CA VAL A 203 5.05 -5.22 -7.63
C VAL A 203 6.14 -5.58 -6.62
N ASN A 204 7.21 -6.21 -7.08
CA ASN A 204 8.28 -6.72 -6.20
C ASN A 204 9.64 -6.06 -6.46
N ASN A 205 9.73 -5.19 -7.45
CA ASN A 205 10.95 -4.46 -7.78
C ASN A 205 10.65 -3.11 -8.45
N GLN A 206 11.70 -2.30 -8.61
CA GLN A 206 11.60 -0.96 -9.16
C GLN A 206 11.09 -0.93 -10.62
N SER A 207 11.45 -1.90 -11.44
CA SER A 207 11.00 -1.96 -12.84
C SER A 207 9.51 -2.24 -12.95
N GLU A 208 9.01 -3.15 -12.13
CA GLU A 208 7.59 -3.46 -12.03
C GLU A 208 6.79 -2.27 -11.52
N LEU A 209 7.30 -1.53 -10.51
CA LEU A 209 6.67 -0.30 -10.04
C LEU A 209 6.55 0.74 -11.15
N ALA A 210 7.62 0.96 -11.91
CA ALA A 210 7.60 1.93 -13.01
C ALA A 210 6.60 1.54 -14.10
N THR A 211 6.52 0.25 -14.44
CA THR A 211 5.55 -0.30 -15.40
C THR A 211 4.13 -0.16 -14.87
N ALA A 212 3.88 -0.55 -13.62
CA ALA A 212 2.56 -0.43 -13.01
C ALA A 212 2.07 1.01 -13.03
N ILE A 213 2.88 1.96 -12.54
CA ILE A 213 2.53 3.39 -12.55
C ILE A 213 2.20 3.90 -13.97
N ALA A 214 2.91 3.41 -14.99
CA ALA A 214 2.66 3.80 -16.38
C ALA A 214 1.33 3.25 -16.93
N THR A 215 0.96 2.04 -16.54
CA THR A 215 -0.10 1.24 -17.20
C THR A 215 -1.40 1.09 -16.41
N VAL A 216 -1.37 1.16 -15.07
CA VAL A 216 -2.58 0.96 -14.25
C VAL A 216 -3.68 1.97 -14.56
N GLU A 217 -4.91 1.49 -14.50
CA GLU A 217 -6.10 2.32 -14.58
C GLU A 217 -6.32 3.10 -13.28
N GLU A 218 -7.04 4.20 -13.39
CA GLU A 218 -7.44 5.00 -12.22
C GLU A 218 -8.22 4.14 -11.20
N GLY A 219 -7.90 4.32 -9.93
CA GLY A 219 -8.51 3.55 -8.84
C GLY A 219 -7.85 2.20 -8.56
N THR A 220 -6.80 1.81 -9.30
CA THR A 220 -6.02 0.60 -9.00
C THR A 220 -5.02 0.87 -7.87
N GLU A 221 -4.95 -0.04 -6.89
CA GLU A 221 -3.93 -0.02 -5.85
C GLU A 221 -2.67 -0.78 -6.31
N ILE A 222 -1.50 -0.12 -6.19
CA ILE A 222 -0.20 -0.76 -6.43
C ILE A 222 0.33 -1.23 -5.08
N VAL A 223 0.38 -2.53 -4.88
CA VAL A 223 0.90 -3.14 -3.64
C VAL A 223 2.38 -3.44 -3.80
N LEU A 224 3.20 -2.85 -2.94
CA LEU A 224 4.64 -3.08 -2.92
C LEU A 224 4.98 -4.30 -2.08
N GLY A 225 5.68 -5.26 -2.67
CA GLY A 225 6.30 -6.37 -1.95
C GLY A 225 7.47 -5.90 -1.07
N PRO A 226 7.94 -6.76 -0.13
CA PRO A 226 9.11 -6.47 0.69
C PRO A 226 10.34 -6.19 -0.17
N SER A 227 11.15 -5.18 0.22
CA SER A 227 12.38 -4.85 -0.49
C SER A 227 13.44 -4.28 0.47
N GLU A 228 14.69 -4.68 0.29
CA GLU A 228 15.81 -4.13 1.04
C GLU A 228 16.09 -2.67 0.65
N THR A 229 15.82 -2.32 -0.61
CA THR A 229 15.97 -0.95 -1.13
C THR A 229 14.63 -0.24 -1.21
N ALA A 230 14.66 1.08 -1.07
CA ALA A 230 13.45 1.86 -1.23
C ALA A 230 12.97 1.88 -2.69
N TYR A 231 11.68 1.70 -2.90
CA TYR A 231 11.02 1.96 -4.17
C TYR A 231 11.03 3.46 -4.47
N THR A 232 11.44 3.84 -5.66
CA THR A 232 11.45 5.24 -6.09
C THR A 232 10.25 5.52 -6.98
N VAL A 233 9.38 6.44 -6.56
CA VAL A 233 8.23 6.84 -7.37
C VAL A 233 8.73 7.65 -8.57
N PRO A 234 8.53 7.18 -9.82
CA PRO A 234 8.93 7.91 -11.01
C PRO A 234 8.03 9.14 -11.23
N SER A 235 8.50 10.04 -12.09
CA SER A 235 7.68 11.18 -12.52
C SER A 235 6.47 10.69 -13.31
N VAL A 236 5.30 11.20 -12.95
CA VAL A 236 4.03 10.87 -13.61
C VAL A 236 3.17 12.13 -13.64
N SER A 237 2.32 12.28 -14.66
CA SER A 237 1.46 13.44 -14.83
C SER A 237 0.00 13.03 -14.98
N ASN A 238 -0.90 13.81 -14.35
CA ASN A 238 -2.35 13.67 -14.49
C ASN A 238 -2.87 12.26 -14.21
N LYS A 239 -2.37 11.63 -13.15
CA LYS A 239 -2.79 10.30 -12.71
C LYS A 239 -3.05 10.28 -11.21
N ASP A 240 -4.12 9.60 -10.82
CA ASP A 240 -4.37 9.26 -9.42
C ASP A 240 -3.75 7.90 -9.13
N ILE A 241 -2.80 7.87 -8.19
CA ILE A 241 -2.01 6.67 -7.86
C ILE A 241 -2.14 6.37 -6.38
N THR A 242 -2.48 5.12 -6.08
CA THR A 242 -2.47 4.60 -4.72
C THR A 242 -1.38 3.52 -4.57
N ILE A 243 -0.46 3.74 -3.66
CA ILE A 243 0.65 2.82 -3.34
C ILE A 243 0.45 2.30 -1.92
N VAL A 244 0.45 0.98 -1.77
CA VAL A 244 0.21 0.30 -0.50
C VAL A 244 1.39 -0.60 -0.17
N GLY A 245 1.96 -0.48 1.02
CA GLY A 245 2.99 -1.39 1.50
C GLY A 245 2.40 -2.63 2.18
N THR A 246 3.11 -3.72 2.14
CA THR A 246 2.75 -4.92 2.91
C THR A 246 2.91 -4.67 4.42
N ASP A 247 3.93 -3.93 4.81
CA ASP A 247 4.15 -3.41 6.16
C ASP A 247 5.20 -2.28 6.14
N THR A 248 5.22 -1.44 7.18
CA THR A 248 6.16 -0.32 7.27
C THR A 248 7.61 -0.73 7.55
N ALA A 249 7.88 -1.92 8.06
CA ALA A 249 9.24 -2.36 8.35
C ALA A 249 9.99 -2.76 7.07
N ASN A 250 9.29 -3.42 6.15
CA ASN A 250 9.89 -4.03 4.97
C ASN A 250 9.58 -3.30 3.66
N THR A 251 8.67 -2.31 3.68
CA THR A 251 8.29 -1.56 2.49
C THR A 251 8.66 -0.10 2.61
N LYS A 252 9.66 0.33 1.86
CA LYS A 252 10.18 1.70 1.87
C LYS A 252 9.91 2.38 0.55
N VAL A 253 9.49 3.66 0.60
CA VAL A 253 9.24 4.49 -0.58
C VAL A 253 10.07 5.77 -0.49
N SER A 254 10.74 6.10 -1.58
CA SER A 254 11.46 7.36 -1.74
C SER A 254 10.96 8.12 -2.97
N ARG A 255 11.40 9.36 -3.13
CA ARG A 255 11.25 10.10 -4.38
C ARG A 255 12.57 10.20 -5.12
N SER A 256 12.52 10.35 -6.43
CA SER A 256 13.66 10.84 -7.21
C SER A 256 13.79 12.35 -7.01
N GLU A 257 14.99 12.82 -6.70
CA GLU A 257 15.26 14.25 -6.56
C GLU A 257 14.97 15.00 -7.87
N GLY A 258 14.37 16.17 -7.75
CA GLY A 258 14.06 17.03 -8.91
C GLY A 258 12.91 16.54 -9.80
N VAL A 259 12.26 15.46 -9.44
CA VAL A 259 11.14 14.90 -10.20
C VAL A 259 9.83 15.42 -9.62
N GLY A 260 9.09 16.18 -10.40
CA GLY A 260 7.72 16.57 -10.10
C GLY A 260 6.72 15.51 -10.55
N VAL A 261 5.50 15.59 -10.02
CA VAL A 261 4.34 14.77 -10.41
C VAL A 261 3.15 15.67 -10.77
N PRO A 262 3.25 16.46 -11.85
CA PRO A 262 2.28 17.50 -12.17
C PRO A 262 0.86 16.95 -12.31
N GLY A 263 -0.10 17.62 -11.64
CA GLY A 263 -1.53 17.31 -11.74
C GLY A 263 -1.95 15.96 -11.15
N SER A 264 -1.02 15.20 -10.57
CA SER A 264 -1.31 13.87 -10.02
C SER A 264 -1.79 13.95 -8.57
N SER A 265 -2.62 12.99 -8.18
CA SER A 265 -2.98 12.71 -6.79
C SER A 265 -2.24 11.45 -6.34
N LEU A 266 -1.50 11.56 -5.24
CA LEU A 266 -0.74 10.46 -4.68
C LEU A 266 -1.32 10.03 -3.33
N THR A 267 -1.55 8.74 -3.18
CA THR A 267 -1.96 8.13 -1.91
C THR A 267 -0.96 7.05 -1.51
N PHE A 268 -0.44 7.15 -0.30
CA PHE A 268 0.48 6.18 0.29
C PHE A 268 -0.14 5.57 1.54
N LYS A 269 -0.12 4.24 1.66
CA LYS A 269 -0.64 3.52 2.81
C LYS A 269 0.37 2.50 3.30
N ASN A 270 0.56 2.44 4.62
CA ASN A 270 1.36 1.39 5.27
C ASN A 270 2.79 1.23 4.71
N VAL A 271 3.46 2.33 4.42
CA VAL A 271 4.84 2.37 3.92
C VAL A 271 5.73 3.23 4.81
N THR A 272 7.03 2.97 4.79
CA THR A 272 8.02 3.90 5.34
C THR A 272 8.49 4.86 4.25
N MET A 273 8.18 6.13 4.43
CA MET A 273 8.68 7.21 3.60
C MET A 273 10.12 7.53 4.01
N VAL A 274 11.06 7.38 3.08
CA VAL A 274 12.48 7.64 3.32
C VAL A 274 12.96 8.80 2.45
N GLY A 275 13.87 9.59 2.99
CA GLY A 275 14.50 10.65 2.22
C GLY A 275 15.34 10.10 1.07
N GLY A 276 15.24 10.75 -0.09
CA GLY A 276 16.16 10.56 -1.20
C GLY A 276 17.50 11.29 -0.93
N THR A 277 18.13 11.78 -1.99
CA THR A 277 19.36 12.60 -1.88
C THR A 277 19.10 13.79 -0.96
N GLY A 278 20.01 14.02 0.00
CA GLY A 278 19.85 15.08 1.01
C GLY A 278 18.84 14.77 2.12
N ASN A 279 18.35 13.54 2.18
CA ASN A 279 17.36 13.07 3.19
C ASN A 279 16.02 13.83 3.15
N TYR A 280 15.57 14.24 1.97
CA TYR A 280 14.30 14.94 1.77
C TYR A 280 13.22 14.00 1.21
N ILE A 281 12.00 14.14 1.75
CA ILE A 281 10.79 13.48 1.27
C ILE A 281 9.84 14.57 0.79
N GLY A 282 9.26 14.44 -0.40
CA GLY A 282 8.24 15.37 -0.89
C GLY A 282 8.04 15.23 -2.40
N PHE A 283 6.84 15.54 -2.88
CA PHE A 283 6.46 15.45 -4.28
C PHE A 283 6.03 16.82 -4.78
N GLN A 284 6.85 17.43 -5.62
CA GLN A 284 6.55 18.74 -6.19
C GLN A 284 5.44 18.64 -7.25
N HIS A 285 4.62 19.68 -7.34
CA HIS A 285 3.55 19.82 -8.34
C HIS A 285 2.39 18.82 -8.26
N THR A 286 2.31 17.99 -7.22
CA THR A 286 1.13 17.17 -6.95
C THR A 286 -0.10 18.05 -6.70
N SER A 287 -1.26 17.59 -7.16
CA SER A 287 -2.55 18.25 -6.86
C SER A 287 -3.08 17.86 -5.48
N LYS A 288 -2.81 16.64 -5.06
CA LYS A 288 -3.23 16.11 -3.77
C LYS A 288 -2.27 15.03 -3.27
N GLU A 289 -2.02 15.02 -1.97
CA GLU A 289 -1.28 13.97 -1.27
C GLU A 289 -2.09 13.41 -0.12
N ASN A 290 -2.12 12.08 0.01
CA ASN A 290 -2.70 11.40 1.15
C ASN A 290 -1.69 10.40 1.71
N TYR A 291 -1.56 10.35 3.04
CA TYR A 291 -0.72 9.41 3.75
C TYR A 291 -1.54 8.79 4.88
N GLU A 292 -1.58 7.47 4.95
CA GLU A 292 -2.32 6.71 5.96
C GLU A 292 -1.44 5.59 6.52
N ASP A 293 -1.32 5.53 7.85
CA ASP A 293 -0.53 4.52 8.56
C ASP A 293 0.94 4.45 8.10
N CYS A 294 1.52 5.58 7.69
CA CYS A 294 2.88 5.68 7.18
C CYS A 294 3.89 6.07 8.28
N VAL A 295 5.15 5.70 8.07
CA VAL A 295 6.28 6.14 8.89
C VAL A 295 7.18 7.05 8.06
N PHE A 296 7.52 8.23 8.56
CA PHE A 296 8.44 9.17 7.93
C PHE A 296 9.77 9.18 8.67
N THR A 297 10.86 8.93 7.97
CA THR A 297 12.22 8.86 8.56
C THR A 297 13.18 9.92 8.04
N GLY A 298 12.69 10.93 7.33
CA GLY A 298 13.48 12.03 6.79
C GLY A 298 12.75 13.35 6.87
N LYS A 299 13.37 14.41 6.38
CA LYS A 299 12.78 15.74 6.29
C LYS A 299 11.68 15.74 5.23
N SER A 300 10.45 16.03 5.62
CA SER A 300 9.31 15.99 4.73
C SER A 300 8.88 17.40 4.29
N PHE A 301 8.54 17.53 3.01
CA PHE A 301 8.00 18.75 2.43
C PHE A 301 6.66 18.46 1.77
N PHE A 302 5.62 19.10 2.25
CA PHE A 302 4.27 18.97 1.69
C PHE A 302 3.98 20.14 0.75
N TYR A 303 3.99 19.85 -0.56
CA TYR A 303 3.85 20.85 -1.62
C TYR A 303 2.43 20.93 -2.19
N ALA A 304 1.63 19.88 -2.03
CA ALA A 304 0.29 19.85 -2.62
C ALA A 304 -0.66 20.88 -1.98
N PRO A 305 -1.53 21.48 -2.76
CA PRO A 305 -2.56 22.39 -2.23
C PRO A 305 -3.60 21.66 -1.34
N MET A 306 -3.63 20.34 -1.38
CA MET A 306 -4.38 19.49 -0.47
C MET A 306 -3.51 18.34 0.00
N THR A 307 -3.21 18.30 1.30
CA THR A 307 -2.47 17.18 1.93
C THR A 307 -3.24 16.65 3.14
N ILE A 308 -3.43 15.34 3.21
CA ILE A 308 -4.10 14.65 4.32
C ILE A 308 -3.18 13.57 4.87
N ILE A 309 -2.89 13.63 6.17
CA ILE A 309 -1.96 12.73 6.85
C ILE A 309 -2.69 12.13 8.05
N LYS A 310 -2.90 10.81 8.05
CA LYS A 310 -3.65 10.10 9.10
C LYS A 310 -2.83 9.00 9.73
N ASN A 311 -2.85 8.91 11.06
CA ASN A 311 -2.24 7.85 11.85
C ASN A 311 -0.75 7.64 11.54
N CYS A 312 -0.06 8.66 11.05
CA CYS A 312 1.33 8.56 10.65
C CYS A 312 2.28 8.83 11.81
N THR A 313 3.46 8.21 11.74
CA THR A 313 4.55 8.46 12.69
C THR A 313 5.69 9.16 11.98
N PHE A 314 6.15 10.27 12.54
CA PHE A 314 7.32 11.00 12.09
C PHE A 314 8.47 10.73 13.03
N ASN A 315 9.54 10.11 12.52
CA ASN A 315 10.77 9.86 13.26
C ASN A 315 11.92 10.65 12.64
N GLN A 316 12.49 11.55 13.40
CA GLN A 316 13.61 12.36 12.98
C GLN A 316 14.79 12.11 13.93
N ASP A 317 15.94 11.78 13.42
CA ASP A 317 17.16 11.50 14.17
C ASP A 317 18.18 12.65 14.10
N VAL A 318 17.83 13.75 13.43
CA VAL A 318 18.67 14.94 13.33
C VAL A 318 18.00 16.15 13.97
N TYR A 319 18.82 17.07 14.47
CA TYR A 319 18.39 18.31 15.12
C TYR A 319 17.84 19.31 14.09
N ASP A 320 16.58 19.09 13.64
CA ASP A 320 15.87 19.98 12.69
C ASP A 320 14.36 19.78 12.80
N TYR A 321 13.60 20.44 11.91
CA TYR A 321 12.16 20.25 11.79
C TYR A 321 11.84 18.91 11.13
N HIS A 322 10.74 18.27 11.55
CA HIS A 322 10.25 17.05 10.93
C HIS A 322 9.78 17.31 9.50
N PHE A 323 9.06 18.41 9.32
CA PHE A 323 8.49 18.72 8.03
C PHE A 323 8.28 20.22 7.84
N TRP A 324 8.11 20.57 6.57
CA TRP A 324 7.68 21.90 6.13
C TRP A 324 6.37 21.79 5.37
N VAL A 325 5.40 22.61 5.73
CA VAL A 325 4.18 22.81 4.96
C VAL A 325 4.45 23.94 3.98
N TYR A 326 4.60 23.60 2.71
CA TYR A 326 4.99 24.49 1.63
C TYR A 326 3.86 24.85 0.67
N GLY A 327 2.86 23.96 0.53
CA GLY A 327 1.75 24.12 -0.39
C GLY A 327 0.71 25.13 0.11
N VAL A 328 0.43 26.16 -0.69
CA VAL A 328 -0.71 27.05 -0.44
C VAL A 328 -1.99 26.25 -0.56
N GLY A 329 -2.80 26.21 0.50
CA GLY A 329 -4.03 25.44 0.53
C GLY A 329 -4.29 24.80 1.89
N THR A 330 -4.65 23.52 1.92
CA THR A 330 -5.05 22.82 3.15
C THR A 330 -4.18 21.62 3.43
N THR A 331 -3.57 21.58 4.64
CA THR A 331 -2.83 20.43 5.15
C THR A 331 -3.43 19.97 6.47
N LYS A 332 -3.78 18.68 6.57
CA LYS A 332 -4.43 18.10 7.75
C LYS A 332 -3.62 16.93 8.30
N PHE A 333 -3.39 16.95 9.61
CA PHE A 333 -2.79 15.87 10.39
C PHE A 333 -3.83 15.35 11.38
N GLU A 334 -4.13 14.06 11.36
CA GLU A 334 -5.09 13.43 12.25
C GLU A 334 -4.49 12.16 12.86
N GLY A 335 -4.47 12.06 14.19
CA GLY A 335 -3.98 10.89 14.93
C GLY A 335 -2.47 10.65 14.79
N CYS A 336 -1.68 11.66 14.43
CA CYS A 336 -0.26 11.50 14.13
C CYS A 336 0.63 11.60 15.38
N THR A 337 1.74 10.85 15.36
CA THR A 337 2.81 10.97 16.37
C THR A 337 4.06 11.58 15.75
N LEU A 338 4.53 12.68 16.31
CA LEU A 338 5.72 13.38 15.85
C LEU A 338 6.82 13.25 16.90
N ASN A 339 7.76 12.33 16.66
CA ASN A 339 8.92 12.09 17.52
C ASN A 339 10.10 12.86 16.95
N ASN A 340 10.60 13.84 17.68
CA ASN A 340 11.70 14.67 17.23
C ASN A 340 12.75 14.86 18.31
N LEU A 341 14.00 14.89 17.93
CA LEU A 341 15.10 15.27 18.80
C LEU A 341 15.17 16.77 19.06
N GLY A 342 14.57 17.58 18.20
CA GLY A 342 14.72 19.01 18.23
C GLY A 342 13.44 19.81 18.03
N LYS A 343 13.02 19.94 16.82
CA LYS A 343 11.94 20.82 16.37
C LYS A 343 10.86 19.96 15.69
N ALA A 344 9.59 20.27 15.87
CA ALA A 344 8.56 19.42 15.29
C ALA A 344 8.07 19.88 13.90
N ALA A 345 7.18 20.81 13.87
CA ALA A 345 6.52 21.25 12.65
C ALA A 345 6.96 22.67 12.26
N LYS A 346 7.39 22.86 11.03
CA LYS A 346 7.61 24.18 10.45
C LYS A 346 6.50 24.48 9.43
N VAL A 347 5.64 25.42 9.74
CA VAL A 347 4.66 25.95 8.79
C VAL A 347 5.25 27.20 8.16
N TYR A 348 5.82 27.04 6.98
CA TYR A 348 6.57 28.09 6.30
C TYR A 348 6.58 27.85 4.80
N SER A 349 6.45 28.92 4.07
CA SER A 349 6.67 28.98 2.63
C SER A 349 7.34 30.31 2.28
N GLU A 350 8.03 30.35 1.15
CA GLU A 350 8.55 31.60 0.57
C GLU A 350 7.44 32.47 -0.03
N ALA A 351 6.19 32.02 -0.01
CA ALA A 351 5.04 32.73 -0.52
C ALA A 351 4.77 34.00 0.29
N THR A 352 4.61 35.11 -0.40
CA THR A 352 4.21 36.42 0.16
C THR A 352 2.71 36.66 0.09
N GLU A 353 1.97 35.74 -0.54
CA GLU A 353 0.51 35.77 -0.68
C GLU A 353 -0.06 34.36 -0.62
N GLY A 354 -1.38 34.25 -0.54
CA GLY A 354 -2.09 32.98 -0.44
C GLY A 354 -2.50 32.66 1.01
N VAL A 355 -3.26 31.57 1.15
CA VAL A 355 -3.80 31.13 2.44
C VAL A 355 -3.38 29.69 2.72
N PHE A 356 -2.76 29.48 3.85
CA PHE A 356 -2.42 28.15 4.40
C PHE A 356 -3.41 27.81 5.52
N ASN A 357 -4.15 26.75 5.35
CA ASN A 357 -5.00 26.17 6.39
C ASN A 357 -4.35 24.89 6.88
N VAL A 358 -3.79 24.91 8.09
CA VAL A 358 -3.09 23.76 8.66
C VAL A 358 -3.81 23.29 9.91
N GLU A 359 -4.25 22.04 9.90
CA GLU A 359 -5.04 21.43 10.96
C GLU A 359 -4.26 20.26 11.61
N PHE A 360 -4.16 20.28 12.93
CA PHE A 360 -3.67 19.17 13.74
C PHE A 360 -4.78 18.71 14.67
N LYS A 361 -5.18 17.47 14.55
CA LYS A 361 -6.23 16.89 15.37
C LYS A 361 -5.77 15.57 15.96
N ASP A 362 -5.96 15.38 17.27
CA ASP A 362 -5.58 14.18 18.00
C ASP A 362 -4.09 13.80 17.80
N CYS A 363 -3.22 14.79 17.66
CA CYS A 363 -1.79 14.59 17.41
C CYS A 363 -0.97 14.67 18.70
N ARG A 364 0.12 13.91 18.71
CA ARG A 364 1.08 13.88 19.80
C ARG A 364 2.43 14.37 19.34
N PHE A 365 2.91 15.47 19.92
CA PHE A 365 4.23 16.04 19.67
C PHE A 365 5.16 15.65 20.80
N VAL A 366 6.25 14.96 20.48
CA VAL A 366 7.27 14.52 21.45
C VAL A 366 8.62 14.99 21.01
N SER A 367 9.28 15.78 21.82
CA SER A 367 10.66 16.17 21.62
C SER A 367 11.59 15.43 22.57
N SER A 368 12.90 15.43 22.28
CA SER A 368 13.91 14.89 23.20
C SER A 368 14.07 15.78 24.43
N GLU A 369 14.70 15.24 25.47
CA GLU A 369 15.03 16.00 26.69
C GLU A 369 15.96 17.20 26.43
N ASN A 370 16.67 17.19 25.30
CA ASN A 370 17.55 18.30 24.88
C ASN A 370 16.82 19.35 24.07
N ASN A 371 15.53 19.46 24.25
CA ASN A 371 14.75 20.35 23.49
C ASN A 371 15.09 21.82 23.70
N HIS A 372 14.73 22.54 22.82
CA HIS A 372 15.01 23.86 22.39
C HIS A 372 13.95 24.80 22.79
N ASP A 373 14.22 25.93 22.41
CA ASP A 373 13.49 27.17 22.54
C ASP A 373 12.19 27.28 21.71
N LYS A 374 11.81 26.28 20.90
CA LYS A 374 10.65 26.36 20.01
C LYS A 374 9.43 25.57 20.50
N PRO A 375 8.20 26.06 20.17
CA PRO A 375 6.97 25.29 20.38
C PRO A 375 6.86 24.11 19.40
N ALA A 376 5.85 23.28 19.60
CA ALA A 376 5.61 22.13 18.75
C ALA A 376 5.33 22.51 17.27
N ILE A 377 4.65 23.62 17.05
CA ILE A 377 4.32 24.16 15.72
C ILE A 377 4.91 25.56 15.63
N ALA A 378 5.86 25.74 14.71
CA ALA A 378 6.52 27.01 14.47
C ALA A 378 6.08 27.59 13.13
N VAL A 379 5.40 28.74 13.15
CA VAL A 379 4.89 29.44 11.98
C VAL A 379 5.81 30.60 11.64
N ASN A 380 6.19 30.75 10.38
CA ASN A 380 6.90 31.94 9.89
C ASN A 380 6.20 32.53 8.67
N SER A 381 5.61 33.71 8.82
CA SER A 381 4.92 34.38 7.71
C SER A 381 5.82 35.45 7.07
N LEU A 382 6.05 35.33 5.78
CA LEU A 382 6.66 36.38 4.93
C LEU A 382 5.61 37.25 4.21
N GLY A 383 4.31 37.03 4.48
CA GLY A 383 3.21 37.82 3.89
C GLY A 383 1.96 37.02 3.58
N ALA A 384 2.09 35.71 3.37
CA ALA A 384 0.95 34.82 3.25
C ALA A 384 0.15 34.72 4.56
N THR A 385 -1.12 34.37 4.47
CA THR A 385 -2.02 34.18 5.61
C THR A 385 -1.96 32.72 6.08
N TYR A 386 -1.84 32.50 7.38
CA TYR A 386 -1.78 31.18 8.02
C TYR A 386 -2.90 31.01 9.04
N ASN A 387 -3.76 30.04 8.83
CA ASN A 387 -4.81 29.61 9.75
C ASN A 387 -4.40 28.26 10.34
N ILE A 388 -3.98 28.23 11.60
CA ILE A 388 -3.54 27.04 12.30
C ILE A 388 -4.65 26.60 13.25
N THR A 389 -5.15 25.39 13.07
CA THR A 389 -6.16 24.78 13.96
C THR A 389 -5.55 23.60 14.68
N VAL A 390 -5.62 23.61 16.01
CA VAL A 390 -5.09 22.53 16.87
C VAL A 390 -6.22 22.05 17.77
N THR A 391 -6.54 20.76 17.71
CA THR A 391 -7.64 20.18 18.47
C THR A 391 -7.17 18.90 19.15
N ASN A 392 -7.33 18.80 20.46
CA ASN A 392 -7.01 17.63 21.28
C ASN A 392 -5.57 17.12 21.05
N CYS A 393 -4.60 18.03 20.95
CA CYS A 393 -3.20 17.69 20.76
C CYS A 393 -2.42 17.79 22.08
N THR A 394 -1.34 17.00 22.18
CA THR A 394 -0.48 17.00 23.37
C THR A 394 0.98 17.25 23.00
N THR A 395 1.72 17.86 23.93
CA THR A 395 3.16 18.13 23.80
C THR A 395 3.93 17.47 24.92
N THR A 396 5.16 17.05 24.63
CA THR A 396 6.11 16.54 25.64
C THR A 396 7.49 17.11 25.32
N ASN A 397 8.16 17.70 26.33
CA ASN A 397 9.50 18.28 26.24
C ASN A 397 9.62 19.46 25.24
N TYR A 398 8.60 20.28 25.09
CA TYR A 398 8.65 21.54 24.35
C TYR A 398 8.73 22.74 25.30
N ASN A 399 9.15 23.89 24.77
CA ASN A 399 9.12 25.16 25.45
C ASN A 399 8.78 26.31 24.49
N CYS A 400 8.71 27.53 24.99
CA CYS A 400 8.33 28.72 24.21
C CYS A 400 9.30 29.90 24.45
N ASN A 401 10.59 29.60 24.62
CA ASN A 401 11.62 30.60 24.98
C ASN A 401 12.32 31.24 23.77
N ASP A 402 11.86 30.97 22.55
CA ASP A 402 12.43 31.57 21.35
C ASP A 402 12.12 33.07 21.28
N ASP A 403 13.15 33.88 21.35
CA ASP A 403 13.04 35.34 21.30
C ASP A 403 12.39 35.85 20.01
N SER A 404 12.53 35.13 18.89
CA SER A 404 11.89 35.48 17.63
C SER A 404 10.35 35.44 17.68
N MET A 405 9.81 34.66 18.66
CA MET A 405 8.38 34.50 18.88
C MET A 405 7.86 35.31 20.10
N ALA A 406 8.70 36.07 20.78
CA ALA A 406 8.33 36.79 21.97
C ALA A 406 7.15 37.76 21.75
N THR A 407 7.12 38.43 20.60
CA THR A 407 6.01 39.33 20.23
C THR A 407 4.70 38.58 20.08
N TRP A 408 4.71 37.39 19.51
CA TRP A 408 3.54 36.51 19.37
C TRP A 408 2.98 36.15 20.75
N TYR A 409 3.81 35.70 21.67
CA TYR A 409 3.37 35.29 23.00
C TYR A 409 2.84 36.47 23.82
N THR A 410 3.47 37.63 23.72
CA THR A 410 3.05 38.81 24.49
C THR A 410 1.85 39.55 23.95
N THR A 411 1.57 39.45 22.65
CA THR A 411 0.47 40.17 22.01
C THR A 411 -0.72 39.27 21.65
N ARG A 412 -0.48 38.15 20.99
CA ARG A 412 -1.53 37.25 20.50
C ARG A 412 -1.93 36.20 21.54
N MET A 413 -0.97 35.64 22.25
CA MET A 413 -1.19 34.60 23.27
C MET A 413 -1.02 35.11 24.71
N ALA A 414 -1.18 36.39 24.96
CA ALA A 414 -1.03 36.97 26.30
C ALA A 414 -1.99 36.34 27.33
N THR A 415 -3.14 35.84 26.92
CA THR A 415 -4.13 35.18 27.79
C THR A 415 -4.13 33.66 27.67
N ALA A 416 -3.20 33.09 26.94
CA ALA A 416 -3.08 31.63 26.78
C ALA A 416 -2.45 31.00 28.02
N SER A 417 -2.84 29.75 28.28
CA SER A 417 -2.15 28.90 29.25
C SER A 417 -0.75 28.52 28.76
N GLU A 418 0.13 28.10 29.65
CA GLU A 418 1.46 27.63 29.26
C GLU A 418 1.37 26.43 28.30
N ALA A 419 0.40 25.51 28.51
CA ALA A 419 0.20 24.37 27.62
C ALA A 419 -0.18 24.80 26.20
N GLU A 420 -1.03 25.82 26.04
CA GLU A 420 -1.42 26.39 24.74
C GLU A 420 -0.22 27.05 24.05
N LYS A 421 0.63 27.76 24.79
CA LYS A 421 1.84 28.41 24.27
C LYS A 421 2.87 27.39 23.75
N LEU A 422 2.95 26.19 24.36
CA LEU A 422 3.81 25.11 23.88
C LEU A 422 3.38 24.53 22.54
N LEU A 423 2.11 24.70 22.15
CA LEU A 423 1.59 24.16 20.89
C LEU A 423 1.98 25.01 19.69
N VAL A 424 1.77 26.33 19.74
CA VAL A 424 1.93 27.20 18.55
C VAL A 424 2.72 28.45 18.90
N GLY A 425 3.73 28.72 18.07
CA GLY A 425 4.42 30.01 18.06
C GLY A 425 4.54 30.56 16.65
N ALA A 426 4.60 31.88 16.53
CA ALA A 426 4.71 32.56 15.24
C ALA A 426 5.76 33.66 15.24
N GLU A 427 6.40 33.83 14.08
CA GLU A 427 7.39 34.87 13.78
C GLU A 427 7.10 35.55 12.43
N GLY A 428 7.79 36.62 12.09
CA GLY A 428 7.61 37.36 10.85
C GLY A 428 6.38 38.26 10.91
N GLN A 429 5.54 38.21 9.88
CA GLN A 429 4.30 39.01 9.82
C GLN A 429 3.18 38.35 10.64
N ILE A 430 3.27 38.41 11.97
CA ILE A 430 2.36 37.71 12.89
C ILE A 430 0.89 38.14 12.76
N ASP A 431 0.60 39.31 12.20
CA ASP A 431 -0.77 39.74 11.91
C ASP A 431 -1.46 38.92 10.81
N LYS A 432 -0.69 38.16 10.06
CA LYS A 432 -1.14 37.20 9.05
C LYS A 432 -1.35 35.79 9.62
N VAL A 433 -1.09 35.59 10.92
CA VAL A 433 -1.22 34.30 11.56
C VAL A 433 -2.41 34.30 12.52
N THR A 434 -3.27 33.31 12.40
CA THR A 434 -4.36 33.02 13.34
C THR A 434 -4.19 31.59 13.86
N ALA A 435 -4.16 31.42 15.17
CA ALA A 435 -4.16 30.11 15.81
C ALA A 435 -5.49 29.85 16.51
N THR A 436 -6.11 28.70 16.25
CA THR A 436 -7.30 28.24 16.98
C THR A 436 -6.92 26.97 17.73
N ILE A 437 -6.91 27.02 19.05
CA ILE A 437 -6.54 25.89 19.92
C ILE A 437 -7.77 25.52 20.74
N ASP A 438 -8.27 24.31 20.56
CA ASP A 438 -9.47 23.77 21.20
C ASP A 438 -10.67 24.76 21.15
N GLY A 439 -10.82 25.42 20.00
CA GLY A 439 -11.90 26.37 19.75
C GLY A 439 -11.63 27.80 20.20
N LYS A 440 -10.54 28.08 20.90
CA LYS A 440 -10.12 29.43 21.32
C LYS A 440 -9.19 30.04 20.28
N ILE A 441 -9.50 31.26 19.85
CA ILE A 441 -8.78 31.99 18.80
C ILE A 441 -7.75 32.93 19.42
N TYR A 442 -6.56 32.90 18.85
CA TYR A 442 -5.43 33.72 19.21
C TYR A 442 -4.88 34.53 18.02
#